data_f7121680392cc121070fd1c85dfc2fb3
#
_entry.id   f7121680392cc121070fd1c85dfc2fb3
#
_cell.length_a   1.000
_cell.length_b   1.000
_cell.length_c   1.000
_cell.angle_alpha   90.00
_cell.angle_beta   90.00
_cell.angle_gamma   90.00
#
_symmetry.space_group_name_H-M   'P 1'
#
loop_
_entity.id
_entity.type
_entity.pdbx_description
1 polymer ?
#
loop_
_entity_poly.entity_id
_entity_poly.type
_entity_poly.pdbx_seq_one_letter_code
_entity_poly.pdbx_strand_id
1 'polypeptide(L)'
;IEALKKQLFGNSLFINRILSEDGKTTAVYIPLEKGAGGKKIADEIRNIIKQEKGSEKYYIAGDPVARDTFGSEMFKLMAVFAPIAGGVMLLVRYFMFRDFFLSITLMMDAMMSIVWSMGLLIGLGFPVHIMSSMAPVFLMAIATDSIHIFNEFYFRYKEKKDKRAAIIETMQAVGRPVRYTALATAAAFAVLLFMNIIPVKIFGGLVAFGTVVLRILSFSFIPAMFMFVNEKNIANIAQDEDAALSQTSLFLRKLAGYGAHRPKSTIFVGFLLFIISVIGITKIVVNN
;
A
#
# COMPACT_ATOMS: atom_id res chain seq x y z
N ILE A 1 9.21 -20.45 50.86
CA ILE A 1 9.03 -20.57 49.40
C ILE A 1 8.25 -21.86 49.08
N GLU A 2 8.62 -23.04 49.61
CA GLU A 2 7.95 -24.32 49.31
C GLU A 2 6.48 -24.35 49.77
N ALA A 3 6.15 -23.79 50.93
CA ALA A 3 4.77 -23.69 51.43
C ALA A 3 3.90 -22.84 50.50
N LEU A 4 4.43 -21.71 49.98
CA LEU A 4 3.75 -20.85 49.03
C LEU A 4 3.56 -21.57 47.66
N LYS A 5 4.58 -22.30 47.23
CA LYS A 5 4.51 -23.12 46.01
C LYS A 5 3.41 -24.16 46.11
N LYS A 6 3.31 -24.87 47.24
CA LYS A 6 2.27 -25.87 47.48
C LYS A 6 0.87 -25.30 47.49
N GLN A 7 0.69 -24.08 48.05
CA GLN A 7 -0.58 -23.37 48.05
C GLN A 7 -0.99 -22.91 46.64
N LEU A 8 -0.03 -22.41 45.84
CA LEU A 8 -0.29 -21.95 44.47
C LEU A 8 -0.63 -23.11 43.52
N PHE A 9 0.08 -24.23 43.61
CA PHE A 9 -0.22 -25.41 42.80
C PHE A 9 -1.49 -26.17 43.27
N GLY A 10 -1.90 -26.01 44.54
CA GLY A 10 -3.12 -26.57 45.07
C GLY A 10 -4.40 -25.86 44.64
N ASN A 11 -4.30 -24.71 43.99
CA ASN A 11 -5.46 -23.90 43.61
C ASN A 11 -5.52 -23.72 42.07
N SER A 12 -6.48 -24.38 41.44
CA SER A 12 -6.70 -24.34 40.01
C SER A 12 -6.99 -22.93 39.46
N LEU A 13 -7.34 -21.95 40.30
CA LEU A 13 -7.53 -20.56 39.88
C LEU A 13 -6.23 -19.84 39.49
N PHE A 14 -5.10 -20.30 40.03
CA PHE A 14 -3.80 -19.69 39.74
C PHE A 14 -3.05 -20.38 38.58
N ILE A 15 -3.32 -21.67 38.35
CA ILE A 15 -2.68 -22.43 37.26
C ILE A 15 -3.23 -21.93 35.91
N ASN A 16 -2.33 -21.69 34.97
CA ASN A 16 -2.59 -21.14 33.65
C ASN A 16 -3.14 -19.69 33.64
N ARG A 17 -3.18 -19.03 34.80
CA ARG A 17 -3.48 -17.60 34.86
C ARG A 17 -2.31 -16.77 35.40
N ILE A 18 -1.76 -17.19 36.52
CA ILE A 18 -0.62 -16.50 37.19
C ILE A 18 0.63 -17.38 37.14
N LEU A 19 0.47 -18.70 37.18
CA LEU A 19 1.55 -19.68 37.21
C LEU A 19 1.33 -20.71 36.11
N SER A 20 2.38 -21.05 35.37
CA SER A 20 2.35 -22.16 34.40
C SER A 20 2.28 -23.52 35.14
N GLU A 21 1.76 -24.55 34.47
CA GLU A 21 1.67 -25.91 34.98
C GLU A 21 3.03 -26.48 35.38
N ASP A 22 4.07 -26.14 34.65
CA ASP A 22 5.47 -26.57 34.88
C ASP A 22 6.16 -25.75 35.99
N GLY A 23 5.50 -24.71 36.50
CA GLY A 23 6.03 -23.85 37.57
C GLY A 23 7.23 -22.99 37.19
N LYS A 24 7.53 -22.87 35.90
CA LYS A 24 8.70 -22.13 35.38
C LYS A 24 8.40 -20.70 34.97
N THR A 25 7.13 -20.38 34.77
CA THR A 25 6.70 -19.06 34.31
C THR A 25 5.64 -18.51 35.26
N THR A 26 5.76 -17.25 35.63
CA THR A 26 4.74 -16.51 36.41
C THR A 26 4.35 -15.22 35.71
N ALA A 27 3.09 -14.79 35.89
CA ALA A 27 2.58 -13.55 35.32
C ALA A 27 2.35 -12.52 36.43
N VAL A 28 2.79 -11.29 36.17
CA VAL A 28 2.47 -10.13 37.00
C VAL A 28 1.47 -9.26 36.23
N TYR A 29 0.27 -9.09 36.80
CA TYR A 29 -0.76 -8.25 36.19
C TYR A 29 -0.64 -6.82 36.71
N ILE A 30 -0.47 -5.88 35.77
CA ILE A 30 -0.37 -4.45 36.09
C ILE A 30 -1.62 -3.77 35.51
N PRO A 31 -2.60 -3.39 36.33
CA PRO A 31 -3.77 -2.67 35.85
C PRO A 31 -3.37 -1.25 35.42
N LEU A 32 -3.84 -0.84 34.25
CA LEU A 32 -3.58 0.48 33.69
C LEU A 32 -4.80 1.38 33.84
N GLU A 33 -4.56 2.65 34.10
CA GLU A 33 -5.61 3.66 34.08
C GLU A 33 -6.12 3.87 32.64
N LYS A 34 -7.39 4.18 32.51
CA LYS A 34 -8.02 4.44 31.22
C LYS A 34 -7.36 5.65 30.53
N GLY A 35 -6.75 5.43 29.38
CA GLY A 35 -6.03 6.46 28.63
C GLY A 35 -4.52 6.53 28.90
N ALA A 36 -3.99 5.67 29.76
CA ALA A 36 -2.54 5.56 29.94
C ALA A 36 -1.87 5.01 28.68
N GLY A 37 -0.77 5.64 28.26
CA GLY A 37 0.01 5.22 27.07
C GLY A 37 0.73 3.90 27.34
N GLY A 38 0.27 2.81 26.72
CA GLY A 38 0.80 1.46 26.95
C GLY A 38 2.27 1.34 26.58
N LYS A 39 2.74 2.06 25.57
CA LYS A 39 4.16 2.08 25.18
C LYS A 39 5.03 2.72 26.24
N LYS A 40 4.62 3.87 26.79
CA LYS A 40 5.39 4.58 27.84
C LYS A 40 5.58 3.70 29.06
N ILE A 41 4.50 3.05 29.49
CA ILE A 41 4.52 2.12 30.62
C ILE A 41 5.39 0.91 30.33
N ALA A 42 5.28 0.33 29.14
CA ALA A 42 6.12 -0.78 28.73
C ALA A 42 7.61 -0.42 28.70
N ASP A 43 7.95 0.80 28.28
CA ASP A 43 9.33 1.28 28.27
C ASP A 43 9.85 1.52 29.68
N GLU A 44 9.04 2.04 30.60
CA GLU A 44 9.37 2.15 32.01
C GLU A 44 9.61 0.78 32.66
N ILE A 45 8.73 -0.18 32.40
CA ILE A 45 8.89 -1.57 32.89
C ILE A 45 10.17 -2.19 32.30
N ARG A 46 10.46 -2.00 31.01
CA ARG A 46 11.72 -2.47 30.40
C ARG A 46 12.95 -1.87 31.05
N ASN A 47 12.89 -0.59 31.45
CA ASN A 47 13.99 0.06 32.16
C ASN A 47 14.19 -0.52 33.57
N ILE A 48 13.12 -0.87 34.28
CA ILE A 48 13.19 -1.56 35.55
C ILE A 48 13.82 -2.94 35.39
N ILE A 49 13.34 -3.72 34.41
CA ILE A 49 13.85 -5.06 34.11
C ILE A 49 15.36 -5.02 33.77
N LYS A 50 15.83 -4.00 33.04
CA LYS A 50 17.26 -3.87 32.71
C LYS A 50 18.16 -3.66 33.94
N GLN A 51 17.62 -3.19 35.04
CA GLN A 51 18.37 -2.99 36.30
C GLN A 51 18.47 -4.27 37.10
N GLU A 52 17.61 -5.26 36.83
CA GLU A 52 17.65 -6.57 37.46
C GLU A 52 18.77 -7.42 36.88
N LYS A 53 19.60 -8.00 37.75
CA LYS A 53 20.77 -8.81 37.33
C LYS A 53 20.50 -10.32 37.39
N GLY A 54 19.24 -10.72 37.28
CA GLY A 54 18.83 -12.13 37.31
C GLY A 54 19.07 -12.86 35.99
N SER A 55 18.94 -14.20 36.01
CA SER A 55 18.96 -15.06 34.82
C SER A 55 17.57 -15.21 34.18
N GLU A 56 16.56 -14.60 34.77
CA GLU A 56 15.17 -14.70 34.37
C GLU A 56 14.92 -13.98 33.05
N LYS A 57 14.02 -14.55 32.25
CA LYS A 57 13.55 -13.91 31.00
C LYS A 57 12.22 -13.23 31.27
N TYR A 58 12.15 -11.96 30.93
CA TYR A 58 10.96 -11.13 31.09
C TYR A 58 10.31 -10.86 29.73
N TYR A 59 8.98 -10.99 29.71
CA TYR A 59 8.16 -10.68 28.54
C TYR A 59 7.05 -9.72 28.96
N ILE A 60 6.82 -8.68 28.17
CA ILE A 60 5.75 -7.71 28.42
C ILE A 60 4.69 -7.92 27.37
N ALA A 61 3.46 -8.18 27.78
CA ALA A 61 2.31 -8.41 26.91
C ALA A 61 1.09 -7.64 27.43
N GLY A 62 0.09 -7.51 26.59
CA GLY A 62 -1.18 -6.85 26.91
C GLY A 62 -1.65 -5.96 25.78
N ASP A 63 -2.99 -5.82 25.64
CA ASP A 63 -3.61 -5.08 24.53
C ASP A 63 -3.09 -3.63 24.39
N PRO A 64 -2.94 -2.80 25.46
CA PRO A 64 -2.39 -1.45 25.33
C PRO A 64 -0.95 -1.43 24.82
N VAL A 65 -0.11 -2.37 25.30
CA VAL A 65 1.29 -2.48 24.87
C VAL A 65 1.37 -2.93 23.44
N ALA A 66 0.56 -3.91 23.05
CA ALA A 66 0.50 -4.41 21.69
C ALA A 66 0.07 -3.31 20.71
N ARG A 67 -1.00 -2.58 20.99
CA ARG A 67 -1.50 -1.48 20.16
C ARG A 67 -0.44 -0.40 19.94
N ASP A 68 0.19 0.07 21.02
CA ASP A 68 1.19 1.13 20.93
C ASP A 68 2.48 0.65 20.25
N THR A 69 2.90 -0.59 20.49
CA THR A 69 4.06 -1.19 19.83
C THR A 69 3.79 -1.37 18.35
N PHE A 70 2.67 -1.97 17.97
CA PHE A 70 2.28 -2.12 16.56
C PHE A 70 2.16 -0.77 15.87
N GLY A 71 1.50 0.21 16.49
CA GLY A 71 1.39 1.55 15.92
C GLY A 71 2.75 2.19 15.67
N SER A 72 3.65 2.18 16.64
CA SER A 72 4.98 2.79 16.50
C SER A 72 5.86 2.08 15.46
N GLU A 73 5.82 0.75 15.41
CA GLU A 73 6.58 -0.02 14.41
C GLU A 73 6.01 0.18 13.00
N MET A 74 4.68 0.24 12.85
CA MET A 74 4.06 0.54 11.56
C MET A 74 4.43 1.93 11.03
N PHE A 75 4.47 2.95 11.91
CA PHE A 75 4.93 4.28 11.50
C PHE A 75 6.40 4.28 11.09
N LYS A 76 7.27 3.55 11.80
CA LYS A 76 8.67 3.39 11.39
C LYS A 76 8.80 2.70 10.04
N LEU A 77 8.09 1.58 9.86
CA LEU A 77 8.08 0.84 8.60
C LEU A 77 7.57 1.72 7.46
N MET A 78 6.49 2.47 7.67
CA MET A 78 5.97 3.40 6.68
C MET A 78 6.99 4.50 6.33
N ALA A 79 7.67 5.06 7.34
CA ALA A 79 8.70 6.08 7.14
C ALA A 79 9.90 5.58 6.31
N VAL A 80 10.17 4.28 6.33
CA VAL A 80 11.23 3.65 5.54
C VAL A 80 10.70 3.19 4.17
N PHE A 81 9.59 2.44 4.15
CA PHE A 81 9.11 1.83 2.91
C PHE A 81 8.42 2.81 1.97
N ALA A 82 7.75 3.86 2.46
CA ALA A 82 7.10 4.82 1.57
C ALA A 82 8.10 5.62 0.72
N PRO A 83 9.22 6.15 1.26
CA PRO A 83 10.27 6.74 0.44
C PRO A 83 10.93 5.75 -0.53
N ILE A 84 11.16 4.50 -0.11
CA ILE A 84 11.72 3.46 -0.98
C ILE A 84 10.77 3.18 -2.14
N ALA A 85 9.48 2.96 -1.87
CA ALA A 85 8.47 2.74 -2.91
C ALA A 85 8.38 3.94 -3.86
N GLY A 86 8.37 5.17 -3.31
CA GLY A 86 8.41 6.39 -4.10
C GLY A 86 9.66 6.52 -4.96
N GLY A 87 10.82 6.19 -4.41
CA GLY A 87 12.09 6.19 -5.14
C GLY A 87 12.11 5.17 -6.28
N VAL A 88 11.67 3.93 -6.02
CA VAL A 88 11.55 2.90 -7.05
C VAL A 88 10.58 3.33 -8.16
N MET A 89 9.43 3.89 -7.78
CA MET A 89 8.43 4.38 -8.73
C MET A 89 8.98 5.52 -9.60
N LEU A 90 9.73 6.45 -8.99
CA LEU A 90 10.37 7.56 -9.70
C LEU A 90 11.46 7.04 -10.64
N LEU A 91 12.29 6.09 -10.20
CA LEU A 91 13.31 5.46 -11.04
C LEU A 91 12.71 4.74 -12.25
N VAL A 92 11.70 3.90 -12.04
CA VAL A 92 11.03 3.18 -13.14
C VAL A 92 10.48 4.17 -14.16
N ARG A 93 9.82 5.23 -13.72
CA ARG A 93 9.28 6.27 -14.60
C ARG A 93 10.37 7.04 -15.32
N TYR A 94 11.46 7.38 -14.61
CA TYR A 94 12.60 8.04 -15.23
C TYR A 94 13.23 7.18 -16.34
N PHE A 95 13.38 5.87 -16.12
CA PHE A 95 13.88 4.97 -17.14
C PHE A 95 12.92 4.81 -18.33
N MET A 96 11.60 4.89 -18.08
CA MET A 96 10.61 4.82 -19.16
C MET A 96 10.57 6.09 -20.01
N PHE A 97 10.55 7.26 -19.38
CA PHE A 97 10.36 8.54 -20.09
C PHE A 97 11.65 9.29 -20.36
N ARG A 98 12.75 8.93 -19.69
CA ARG A 98 14.04 9.63 -19.74
C ARG A 98 13.93 11.15 -19.52
N ASP A 99 12.84 11.58 -18.92
CA ASP A 99 12.56 12.97 -18.54
C ASP A 99 12.23 13.04 -17.04
N PHE A 100 13.07 13.78 -16.32
CA PHE A 100 12.94 13.95 -14.87
C PHE A 100 11.70 14.78 -14.52
N PHE A 101 11.41 15.81 -15.30
CA PHE A 101 10.27 16.71 -15.04
C PHE A 101 8.94 15.95 -15.12
N LEU A 102 8.79 15.09 -16.11
CA LEU A 102 7.60 14.27 -16.28
C LEU A 102 7.48 13.20 -15.19
N SER A 103 8.60 12.59 -14.83
CA SER A 103 8.62 11.60 -13.75
C SER A 103 8.21 12.22 -12.41
N ILE A 104 8.68 13.44 -12.12
CA ILE A 104 8.33 14.17 -10.91
C ILE A 104 6.88 14.66 -10.92
N THR A 105 6.34 15.02 -12.10
CA THR A 105 4.93 15.42 -12.23
C THR A 105 3.99 14.32 -11.78
N LEU A 106 4.22 13.07 -12.20
CA LEU A 106 3.44 11.92 -11.75
C LEU A 106 3.60 11.65 -10.24
N MET A 107 4.78 11.90 -9.71
CA MET A 107 5.04 11.76 -8.29
C MET A 107 4.29 12.83 -7.49
N MET A 108 4.27 14.07 -7.98
CA MET A 108 3.52 15.17 -7.36
C MET A 108 2.02 14.89 -7.37
N ASP A 109 1.46 14.37 -8.47
CA ASP A 109 0.06 13.98 -8.58
C ASP A 109 -0.32 12.95 -7.49
N ALA A 110 0.51 11.92 -7.31
CA ALA A 110 0.35 10.93 -6.24
C ALA A 110 0.44 11.55 -4.85
N MET A 111 1.47 12.37 -4.60
CA MET A 111 1.70 13.00 -3.30
C MET A 111 0.57 13.95 -2.91
N MET A 112 0.05 14.74 -3.85
CA MET A 112 -1.09 15.62 -3.60
C MET A 112 -2.32 14.82 -3.19
N SER A 113 -2.62 13.73 -3.89
CA SER A 113 -3.74 12.84 -3.53
C SER A 113 -3.56 12.23 -2.14
N ILE A 114 -2.35 11.78 -1.79
CA ILE A 114 -2.03 11.23 -0.47
C ILE A 114 -2.24 12.29 0.62
N VAL A 115 -1.69 13.48 0.43
CA VAL A 115 -1.79 14.57 1.40
C VAL A 115 -3.25 14.97 1.62
N TRP A 116 -4.04 15.08 0.55
CA TRP A 116 -5.46 15.42 0.67
C TRP A 116 -6.25 14.32 1.37
N SER A 117 -5.98 13.06 1.06
CA SER A 117 -6.67 11.92 1.68
C SER A 117 -6.33 11.79 3.16
N MET A 118 -5.06 11.83 3.51
CA MET A 118 -4.63 11.77 4.92
C MET A 118 -5.05 13.02 5.70
N GLY A 119 -5.00 14.19 5.06
CA GLY A 119 -5.47 15.44 5.64
C GLY A 119 -6.96 15.41 5.95
N LEU A 120 -7.78 14.85 5.05
CA LEU A 120 -9.22 14.66 5.31
C LEU A 120 -9.44 13.71 6.48
N LEU A 121 -8.74 12.58 6.54
CA LEU A 121 -8.84 11.62 7.63
C LEU A 121 -8.60 12.29 9.00
N ILE A 122 -7.47 13.01 9.11
CA ILE A 122 -7.07 13.68 10.34
C ILE A 122 -8.00 14.86 10.65
N GLY A 123 -8.37 15.63 9.63
CA GLY A 123 -9.26 16.79 9.76
C GLY A 123 -10.67 16.43 10.22
N LEU A 124 -11.16 15.24 9.89
CA LEU A 124 -12.42 14.70 10.39
C LEU A 124 -12.29 14.05 11.80
N GLY A 125 -11.10 14.05 12.39
CA GLY A 125 -10.87 13.51 13.73
C GLY A 125 -10.83 11.98 13.79
N PHE A 126 -10.71 11.29 12.67
CA PHE A 126 -10.56 9.84 12.67
C PHE A 126 -9.17 9.42 13.13
N PRO A 127 -9.07 8.40 13.99
CA PRO A 127 -7.77 7.89 14.41
C PRO A 127 -7.04 7.19 13.24
N VAL A 128 -5.73 7.38 13.18
CA VAL A 128 -4.89 6.69 12.21
C VAL A 128 -4.65 5.27 12.71
N HIS A 129 -5.27 4.30 12.06
CA HIS A 129 -5.09 2.87 12.32
C HIS A 129 -3.96 2.29 11.47
N ILE A 130 -3.50 1.10 11.84
CA ILE A 130 -2.48 0.34 11.10
C ILE A 130 -2.85 0.21 9.61
N MET A 131 -4.12 -0.10 9.32
CA MET A 131 -4.58 -0.25 7.93
C MET A 131 -4.60 1.10 7.19
N SER A 132 -5.02 2.19 7.82
CA SER A 132 -5.04 3.50 7.16
C SER A 132 -3.63 4.04 6.87
N SER A 133 -2.62 3.63 7.63
CA SER A 133 -1.22 3.97 7.35
C SER A 133 -0.67 3.34 6.06
N MET A 134 -1.33 2.29 5.54
CA MET A 134 -0.97 1.68 4.25
C MET A 134 -1.56 2.44 3.04
N ALA A 135 -2.56 3.31 3.26
CA ALA A 135 -3.23 4.03 2.17
C ALA A 135 -2.29 4.86 1.27
N PRO A 136 -1.24 5.54 1.78
CA PRO A 136 -0.27 6.22 0.93
C PRO A 136 0.38 5.32 -0.11
N VAL A 137 0.77 4.10 0.26
CA VAL A 137 1.39 3.14 -0.66
C VAL A 137 0.39 2.67 -1.71
N PHE A 138 -0.86 2.41 -1.32
CA PHE A 138 -1.93 2.05 -2.26
C PHE A 138 -2.24 3.18 -3.24
N LEU A 139 -2.37 4.41 -2.77
CA LEU A 139 -2.63 5.56 -3.64
C LEU A 139 -1.46 5.82 -4.60
N MET A 140 -0.23 5.62 -4.15
CA MET A 140 0.95 5.70 -5.00
C MET A 140 0.94 4.64 -6.11
N ALA A 141 0.53 3.40 -5.78
CA ALA A 141 0.37 2.33 -6.77
C ALA A 141 -0.74 2.66 -7.78
N ILE A 142 -1.91 3.15 -7.32
CA ILE A 142 -3.04 3.55 -8.18
C ILE A 142 -2.65 4.73 -9.10
N ALA A 143 -1.81 5.66 -8.61
CA ALA A 143 -1.31 6.78 -9.41
C ALA A 143 -0.48 6.33 -10.63
N THR A 144 0.00 5.10 -10.65
CA THR A 144 0.74 4.54 -11.79
C THR A 144 -0.12 4.47 -13.05
N ASP A 145 -1.45 4.34 -12.92
CA ASP A 145 -2.37 4.32 -14.06
C ASP A 145 -2.35 5.62 -14.87
N SER A 146 -1.94 6.73 -14.27
CA SER A 146 -1.80 8.02 -14.97
C SER A 146 -0.72 8.01 -16.05
N ILE A 147 0.12 6.96 -16.10
CA ILE A 147 1.16 6.79 -17.14
C ILE A 147 0.55 6.73 -18.55
N HIS A 148 -0.66 6.20 -18.69
CA HIS A 148 -1.37 6.14 -19.96
C HIS A 148 -1.67 7.53 -20.54
N ILE A 149 -1.90 8.54 -19.69
CA ILE A 149 -2.09 9.92 -20.11
C ILE A 149 -0.82 10.46 -20.77
N PHE A 150 0.35 10.11 -20.22
CA PHE A 150 1.63 10.55 -20.76
C PHE A 150 1.93 9.89 -22.10
N ASN A 151 1.75 8.58 -22.22
CA ASN A 151 1.99 7.85 -23.45
C ASN A 151 1.11 8.39 -24.58
N GLU A 152 -0.19 8.60 -24.33
CA GLU A 152 -1.10 9.14 -25.33
C GLU A 152 -0.72 10.59 -25.69
N PHE A 153 -0.31 11.42 -24.72
CA PHE A 153 0.15 12.77 -24.99
C PHE A 153 1.36 12.81 -25.91
N TYR A 154 2.35 11.93 -25.71
CA TYR A 154 3.50 11.82 -26.61
C TYR A 154 3.09 11.43 -28.01
N PHE A 155 2.21 10.44 -28.12
CA PHE A 155 1.71 9.99 -29.42
C PHE A 155 1.01 11.13 -30.17
N ARG A 156 0.11 11.86 -29.52
CA ARG A 156 -0.60 12.98 -30.13
C ARG A 156 0.31 14.16 -30.45
N TYR A 157 1.27 14.44 -29.57
CA TYR A 157 2.23 15.53 -29.82
C TYR A 157 3.13 15.23 -31.04
N LYS A 158 3.52 13.99 -31.24
CA LYS A 158 4.29 13.56 -32.41
C LYS A 158 3.54 13.87 -33.73
N GLU A 159 2.23 13.66 -33.73
CA GLU A 159 1.37 13.93 -34.90
C GLU A 159 1.11 15.42 -35.12
N LYS A 160 0.76 16.14 -34.08
CA LYS A 160 0.26 17.53 -34.19
C LYS A 160 1.33 18.59 -34.05
N LYS A 161 2.39 18.34 -33.31
CA LYS A 161 3.44 19.30 -32.94
C LYS A 161 2.91 20.58 -32.25
N ASP A 162 1.69 20.51 -31.71
CA ASP A 162 1.03 21.54 -30.91
C ASP A 162 0.60 20.94 -29.58
N LYS A 163 1.12 21.49 -28.49
CA LYS A 163 0.86 21.02 -27.12
C LYS A 163 -0.62 21.08 -26.75
N ARG A 164 -1.28 22.19 -27.09
CA ARG A 164 -2.69 22.39 -26.72
C ARG A 164 -3.60 21.39 -27.42
N ALA A 165 -3.41 21.23 -28.73
CA ALA A 165 -4.17 20.26 -29.50
C ALA A 165 -3.90 18.83 -29.01
N ALA A 166 -2.62 18.47 -28.76
CA ALA A 166 -2.25 17.18 -28.25
C ALA A 166 -2.86 16.89 -26.86
N ILE A 167 -2.86 17.86 -25.94
CA ILE A 167 -3.48 17.70 -24.61
C ILE A 167 -4.99 17.45 -24.74
N ILE A 168 -5.70 18.23 -25.55
CA ILE A 168 -7.15 18.09 -25.71
C ILE A 168 -7.49 16.72 -26.29
N GLU A 169 -6.80 16.29 -27.34
CA GLU A 169 -7.01 14.98 -27.95
C GLU A 169 -6.65 13.84 -27.01
N THR A 170 -5.57 13.96 -26.23
CA THR A 170 -5.21 13.01 -25.19
C THR A 170 -6.35 12.86 -24.17
N MET A 171 -6.88 13.97 -23.66
CA MET A 171 -7.96 13.90 -22.66
C MET A 171 -9.25 13.30 -23.26
N GLN A 172 -9.50 13.50 -24.55
CA GLN A 172 -10.64 12.88 -25.23
C GLN A 172 -10.42 11.36 -25.43
N ALA A 173 -9.21 10.94 -25.82
CA ALA A 173 -8.89 9.54 -26.07
C ALA A 173 -8.88 8.70 -24.77
N VAL A 174 -8.13 9.14 -23.76
CA VAL A 174 -7.97 8.37 -22.52
C VAL A 174 -9.00 8.70 -21.45
N GLY A 175 -9.75 9.79 -21.60
CA GLY A 175 -10.65 10.29 -20.57
C GLY A 175 -11.75 9.30 -20.17
N ARG A 176 -12.32 8.55 -21.13
CA ARG A 176 -13.36 7.55 -20.83
C ARG A 176 -12.79 6.33 -20.09
N PRO A 177 -11.79 5.58 -20.65
CA PRO A 177 -11.27 4.40 -19.98
C PRO A 177 -10.68 4.72 -18.61
N VAL A 178 -9.95 5.83 -18.48
CA VAL A 178 -9.32 6.23 -17.22
C VAL A 178 -10.36 6.60 -16.15
N ARG A 179 -11.50 7.19 -16.52
CA ARG A 179 -12.62 7.44 -15.59
C ARG A 179 -13.27 6.14 -15.12
N TYR A 180 -13.52 5.21 -16.03
CA TYR A 180 -14.14 3.93 -15.66
C TYR A 180 -13.26 3.10 -14.73
N THR A 181 -11.95 3.01 -14.98
CA THR A 181 -11.01 2.34 -14.06
C THR A 181 -11.01 3.00 -12.68
N ALA A 182 -10.97 4.32 -12.62
CA ALA A 182 -11.00 5.05 -11.35
C ALA A 182 -12.31 4.83 -10.58
N LEU A 183 -13.45 4.89 -11.27
CA LEU A 183 -14.75 4.65 -10.65
C LEU A 183 -14.87 3.21 -10.16
N ALA A 184 -14.41 2.23 -10.94
CA ALA A 184 -14.41 0.84 -10.54
C ALA A 184 -13.52 0.61 -9.31
N THR A 185 -12.31 1.19 -9.30
CA THR A 185 -11.38 1.11 -8.16
C THR A 185 -11.97 1.80 -6.93
N ALA A 186 -12.49 3.01 -7.06
CA ALA A 186 -13.11 3.74 -5.97
C ALA A 186 -14.33 3.00 -5.41
N ALA A 187 -15.18 2.43 -6.28
CA ALA A 187 -16.32 1.61 -5.86
C ALA A 187 -15.88 0.34 -5.12
N ALA A 188 -14.85 -0.36 -5.61
CA ALA A 188 -14.32 -1.55 -4.96
C ALA A 188 -13.84 -1.25 -3.53
N PHE A 189 -13.10 -0.14 -3.33
CA PHE A 189 -12.69 0.26 -1.99
C PHE A 189 -13.85 0.82 -1.16
N ALA A 190 -14.83 1.48 -1.77
CA ALA A 190 -16.01 1.98 -1.07
C ALA A 190 -16.88 0.85 -0.48
N VAL A 191 -16.87 -0.36 -1.07
CA VAL A 191 -17.55 -1.54 -0.49
C VAL A 191 -17.03 -1.84 0.92
N LEU A 192 -15.75 -1.56 1.21
CA LEU A 192 -15.17 -1.77 2.54
C LEU A 192 -15.81 -0.87 3.63
N LEU A 193 -16.50 0.22 3.24
CA LEU A 193 -17.27 1.05 4.18
C LEU A 193 -18.41 0.28 4.87
N PHE A 194 -18.88 -0.80 4.27
CA PHE A 194 -19.96 -1.63 4.82
C PHE A 194 -19.44 -2.75 5.74
N MET A 195 -18.12 -2.90 5.88
CA MET A 195 -17.53 -3.88 6.78
C MET A 195 -17.70 -3.48 8.25
N ASN A 196 -17.83 -4.46 9.15
CA ASN A 196 -17.97 -4.21 10.59
C ASN A 196 -16.63 -3.91 11.30
N ILE A 197 -15.50 -4.04 10.62
CA ILE A 197 -14.16 -3.81 11.16
C ILE A 197 -13.76 -2.35 10.92
N ILE A 198 -13.71 -1.54 11.97
CA ILE A 198 -13.46 -0.08 11.89
C ILE A 198 -12.19 0.26 11.10
N PRO A 199 -11.01 -0.35 11.33
CA PRO A 199 -9.82 -0.05 10.54
C PRO A 199 -9.98 -0.31 9.04
N VAL A 200 -10.70 -1.37 8.66
CA VAL A 200 -10.97 -1.72 7.25
C VAL A 200 -11.92 -0.70 6.62
N LYS A 201 -12.96 -0.30 7.34
CA LYS A 201 -13.91 0.73 6.91
C LYS A 201 -13.21 2.06 6.63
N ILE A 202 -12.37 2.53 7.55
CA ILE A 202 -11.62 3.78 7.41
C ILE A 202 -10.63 3.69 6.24
N PHE A 203 -9.90 2.60 6.11
CA PHE A 203 -8.99 2.36 5.00
C PHE A 203 -9.71 2.39 3.65
N GLY A 204 -10.82 1.67 3.53
CA GLY A 204 -11.61 1.62 2.30
C GLY A 204 -12.12 2.99 1.87
N GLY A 205 -12.71 3.76 2.80
CA GLY A 205 -13.16 5.12 2.55
C GLY A 205 -12.02 6.06 2.14
N LEU A 206 -10.88 5.94 2.81
CA LEU A 206 -9.69 6.75 2.53
C LEU A 206 -9.13 6.50 1.13
N VAL A 207 -8.97 5.22 0.75
CA VAL A 207 -8.46 4.86 -0.59
C VAL A 207 -9.48 5.20 -1.67
N ALA A 208 -10.79 4.98 -1.43
CA ALA A 208 -11.83 5.37 -2.37
C ALA A 208 -11.83 6.88 -2.63
N PHE A 209 -11.80 7.69 -1.57
CA PHE A 209 -11.71 9.14 -1.67
C PHE A 209 -10.42 9.58 -2.39
N GLY A 210 -9.28 9.03 -1.96
CA GLY A 210 -7.97 9.33 -2.57
C GLY A 210 -7.92 8.99 -4.06
N THR A 211 -8.54 7.88 -4.47
CA THR A 211 -8.64 7.51 -5.89
C THR A 211 -9.44 8.54 -6.70
N VAL A 212 -10.55 9.07 -6.15
CA VAL A 212 -11.32 10.13 -6.79
C VAL A 212 -10.52 11.42 -6.90
N VAL A 213 -9.88 11.84 -5.80
CA VAL A 213 -9.02 13.04 -5.78
C VAL A 213 -7.87 12.89 -6.77
N LEU A 214 -7.17 11.76 -6.74
CA LEU A 214 -6.10 11.47 -7.69
C LEU A 214 -6.57 11.64 -9.14
N ARG A 215 -7.76 11.16 -9.45
CA ARG A 215 -8.29 11.24 -10.81
C ARG A 215 -8.64 12.69 -11.21
N ILE A 216 -9.22 13.46 -10.31
CA ILE A 216 -9.46 14.88 -10.54
C ILE A 216 -8.12 15.61 -10.80
N LEU A 217 -7.12 15.35 -9.99
CA LEU A 217 -5.79 15.92 -10.16
C LEU A 217 -5.13 15.47 -11.47
N SER A 218 -5.22 14.18 -11.82
CA SER A 218 -4.67 13.68 -13.08
C SER A 218 -5.26 14.34 -14.32
N PHE A 219 -6.53 14.76 -14.27
CA PHE A 219 -7.17 15.48 -15.39
C PHE A 219 -7.02 17.00 -15.34
N SER A 220 -6.55 17.56 -14.24
CA SER A 220 -6.32 19.01 -14.10
C SER A 220 -4.84 19.36 -14.01
N PHE A 221 -4.13 18.74 -13.08
CA PHE A 221 -2.73 19.06 -12.80
C PHE A 221 -1.78 18.54 -13.90
N ILE A 222 -1.93 17.28 -14.35
CA ILE A 222 -1.06 16.71 -15.37
C ILE A 222 -1.10 17.49 -16.68
N PRO A 223 -2.28 17.82 -17.26
CA PRO A 223 -2.37 18.66 -18.46
C PRO A 223 -1.72 20.04 -18.28
N ALA A 224 -1.90 20.66 -17.11
CA ALA A 224 -1.26 21.94 -16.82
C ALA A 224 0.28 21.82 -16.83
N MET A 225 0.82 20.74 -16.25
CA MET A 225 2.26 20.49 -16.23
C MET A 225 2.82 20.22 -17.63
N PHE A 226 2.07 19.60 -18.54
CA PHE A 226 2.49 19.41 -19.94
C PHE A 226 2.80 20.71 -20.66
N MET A 227 2.12 21.81 -20.32
CA MET A 227 2.42 23.11 -20.91
C MET A 227 3.82 23.63 -20.58
N PHE A 228 4.38 23.24 -19.44
CA PHE A 228 5.72 23.64 -18.99
C PHE A 228 6.85 22.72 -19.49
N VAL A 229 6.54 21.54 -20.05
CA VAL A 229 7.54 20.64 -20.60
C VAL A 229 8.25 21.27 -21.79
N ASN A 230 9.56 21.07 -21.89
CA ASN A 230 10.31 21.54 -23.05
C ASN A 230 10.00 20.70 -24.30
N GLU A 231 9.69 21.35 -25.41
CA GLU A 231 9.34 20.69 -26.67
C GLU A 231 10.45 19.79 -27.20
N LYS A 232 11.70 20.17 -26.99
CA LYS A 232 12.85 19.33 -27.40
C LYS A 232 12.87 17.99 -26.65
N ASN A 233 12.52 17.98 -25.39
CA ASN A 233 12.47 16.75 -24.59
C ASN A 233 11.33 15.84 -25.07
N ILE A 234 10.16 16.42 -25.36
CA ILE A 234 9.02 15.65 -25.89
C ILE A 234 9.38 15.00 -27.22
N ALA A 235 10.01 15.76 -28.14
CA ALA A 235 10.39 15.26 -29.45
C ALA A 235 11.41 14.12 -29.36
N ASN A 236 12.38 14.20 -28.46
CA ASN A 236 13.39 13.16 -28.26
C ASN A 236 12.77 11.85 -27.74
N ILE A 237 11.85 11.93 -26.80
CA ILE A 237 11.17 10.74 -26.25
C ILE A 237 10.31 10.06 -27.33
N ALA A 238 9.59 10.84 -28.12
CA ALA A 238 8.77 10.32 -29.22
C ALA A 238 9.60 9.61 -30.31
N GLN A 239 10.87 9.97 -30.50
CA GLN A 239 11.79 9.27 -31.41
C GLN A 239 12.37 8.00 -30.81
N ASP A 240 12.68 7.99 -29.52
CA ASP A 240 13.23 6.81 -28.82
C ASP A 240 12.23 5.65 -28.71
N GLU A 241 10.92 5.93 -28.67
CA GLU A 241 9.90 4.88 -28.66
C GLU A 241 9.87 4.07 -29.96
N ASP A 242 10.10 4.68 -31.10
CA ASP A 242 10.20 3.98 -32.38
C ASP A 242 11.49 3.12 -32.46
N ALA A 243 12.57 3.52 -31.81
CA ALA A 243 13.83 2.77 -31.73
C ALA A 243 13.81 1.62 -30.73
N ALA A 244 12.97 1.70 -29.72
CA ALA A 244 12.85 0.70 -28.68
C ALA A 244 11.88 -0.42 -29.06
N LEU A 245 12.19 -1.19 -30.06
CA LEU A 245 11.83 -2.61 -30.10
C LEU A 245 12.59 -3.32 -28.97
N SER A 246 12.24 -2.94 -27.75
CA SER A 246 12.81 -3.48 -26.51
C SER A 246 12.65 -5.01 -26.53
N GLN A 247 13.59 -5.73 -25.95
CA GLN A 247 13.48 -7.18 -25.72
C GLN A 247 12.14 -7.55 -25.08
N THR A 248 11.59 -6.67 -24.25
CA THR A 248 10.26 -6.80 -23.62
C THR A 248 9.14 -6.77 -24.66
N SER A 249 9.19 -5.88 -25.66
CA SER A 249 8.16 -5.82 -26.71
C SER A 249 8.22 -7.04 -27.63
N LEU A 250 9.41 -7.55 -27.91
CA LEU A 250 9.60 -8.80 -28.64
C LEU A 250 9.06 -10.01 -27.88
N PHE A 251 9.29 -10.06 -26.56
CA PHE A 251 8.73 -11.11 -25.70
C PHE A 251 7.20 -11.05 -25.67
N LEU A 252 6.61 -9.88 -25.45
CA LEU A 252 5.16 -9.69 -25.45
C LEU A 252 4.53 -10.03 -26.80
N ARG A 253 5.18 -9.64 -27.90
CA ARG A 253 4.73 -9.99 -29.25
C ARG A 253 4.78 -11.49 -29.51
N LYS A 254 5.83 -12.19 -29.05
CA LYS A 254 5.90 -13.66 -29.12
C LYS A 254 4.80 -14.31 -28.28
N LEU A 255 4.55 -13.81 -27.07
CA LEU A 255 3.52 -14.31 -26.18
C LEU A 255 2.12 -14.12 -26.77
N ALA A 256 1.82 -12.92 -27.26
CA ALA A 256 0.56 -12.61 -27.93
C ALA A 256 0.40 -13.44 -29.21
N GLY A 257 1.46 -13.58 -30.00
CA GLY A 257 1.49 -14.43 -31.20
C GLY A 257 1.19 -15.89 -30.86
N TYR A 258 1.79 -16.44 -29.81
CA TYR A 258 1.49 -17.80 -29.35
C TYR A 258 0.02 -17.93 -28.93
N GLY A 259 -0.51 -16.97 -28.16
CA GLY A 259 -1.91 -16.95 -27.76
C GLY A 259 -2.87 -16.92 -28.96
N ALA A 260 -2.56 -16.11 -29.97
CA ALA A 260 -3.36 -16.00 -31.17
C ALA A 260 -3.30 -17.26 -32.06
N HIS A 261 -2.11 -17.86 -32.21
CA HIS A 261 -1.93 -19.04 -33.07
C HIS A 261 -2.39 -20.35 -32.40
N ARG A 262 -2.35 -20.42 -31.06
CA ARG A 262 -2.73 -21.62 -30.27
C ARG A 262 -3.73 -21.30 -29.17
N PRO A 263 -4.91 -20.77 -29.47
CA PRO A 263 -5.87 -20.31 -28.46
C PRO A 263 -6.33 -21.44 -27.52
N LYS A 264 -6.58 -22.64 -28.07
CA LYS A 264 -7.00 -23.80 -27.27
C LYS A 264 -5.95 -24.22 -26.24
N SER A 265 -4.66 -24.22 -26.62
CA SER A 265 -3.55 -24.55 -25.71
C SER A 265 -3.40 -23.51 -24.62
N THR A 266 -3.51 -22.23 -24.96
CA THR A 266 -3.41 -21.12 -24.00
C THR A 266 -4.54 -21.17 -22.97
N ILE A 267 -5.78 -21.40 -23.41
CA ILE A 267 -6.93 -21.55 -22.53
C ILE A 267 -6.77 -22.79 -21.63
N PHE A 268 -6.31 -23.91 -22.20
CA PHE A 268 -6.09 -25.15 -21.43
C PHE A 268 -5.06 -24.96 -20.32
N VAL A 269 -3.92 -24.32 -20.61
CA VAL A 269 -2.88 -24.03 -19.61
C VAL A 269 -3.44 -23.11 -18.52
N GLY A 270 -4.16 -22.05 -18.89
CA GLY A 270 -4.81 -21.15 -17.93
C GLY A 270 -5.79 -21.88 -17.02
N PHE A 271 -6.60 -22.76 -17.60
CA PHE A 271 -7.57 -23.56 -16.83
C PHE A 271 -6.89 -24.59 -15.91
N LEU A 272 -5.81 -25.21 -16.38
CA LEU A 272 -5.01 -26.13 -15.56
C LEU A 272 -4.41 -25.42 -14.35
N LEU A 273 -3.81 -24.22 -14.55
CA LEU A 273 -3.28 -23.41 -13.46
C LEU A 273 -4.39 -22.99 -12.49
N PHE A 274 -5.56 -22.65 -12.98
CA PHE A 274 -6.71 -22.33 -12.14
C PHE A 274 -7.12 -23.53 -11.26
N ILE A 275 -7.22 -24.75 -11.81
CA ILE A 275 -7.53 -25.95 -11.04
C ILE A 275 -6.47 -26.21 -9.95
N ILE A 276 -5.18 -26.10 -10.30
CA ILE A 276 -4.09 -26.27 -9.34
C ILE A 276 -4.22 -25.26 -8.18
N SER A 277 -4.55 -24.00 -8.50
CA SER A 277 -4.76 -22.95 -7.50
C SER A 277 -5.94 -23.25 -6.59
N VAL A 278 -7.06 -23.71 -7.13
CA VAL A 278 -8.26 -24.12 -6.35
C VAL A 278 -7.92 -25.28 -5.41
N ILE A 279 -7.15 -26.27 -5.88
CA ILE A 279 -6.68 -27.37 -5.02
C ILE A 279 -5.76 -26.82 -3.90
N GLY A 280 -4.93 -25.83 -4.21
CA GLY A 280 -4.08 -25.15 -3.21
C GLY A 280 -4.87 -24.50 -2.08
N ILE A 281 -6.03 -23.91 -2.38
CA ILE A 281 -6.91 -23.27 -1.39
C ILE A 281 -7.37 -24.27 -0.32
N THR A 282 -7.63 -25.53 -0.69
CA THR A 282 -8.06 -26.56 0.27
C THR A 282 -7.00 -26.96 1.29
N LYS A 283 -5.73 -26.55 1.06
CA LYS A 283 -4.60 -26.82 1.96
C LYS A 283 -4.24 -25.64 2.85
N ILE A 284 -5.00 -24.56 2.80
CA ILE A 284 -4.78 -23.40 3.68
C ILE A 284 -5.14 -23.80 5.10
N VAL A 285 -4.14 -23.77 5.98
CA VAL A 285 -4.33 -23.93 7.42
C VAL A 285 -4.55 -22.55 8.01
N VAL A 286 -5.73 -22.31 8.56
CA VAL A 286 -6.03 -21.08 9.31
C VAL A 286 -5.65 -21.35 10.76
N ASN A 287 -4.58 -20.70 11.23
CA ASN A 287 -4.22 -20.69 12.65
C ASN A 287 -5.17 -19.72 13.37
N ASN A 288 -5.99 -20.27 14.27
CA ASN A 288 -6.81 -19.50 15.20
C ASN A 288 -5.99 -19.06 16.41
#